data_608ebd353bb94b58e95495c029445fe5
#
_entry.id   608ebd353bb94b58e95495c029445fe5
#
_cell.length_a   1.000
_cell.length_b   1.000
_cell.length_c   1.000
_cell.angle_alpha   90.00
_cell.angle_beta   90.00
_cell.angle_gamma   90.00
#
_symmetry.space_group_name_H-M   'P 1'
#
loop_
_entity.id
_entity.type
_entity.pdbx_description
1 polymer ?
#
loop_
_entity_poly.entity_id
_entity_poly.type
_entity_poly.pdbx_seq_one_letter_code
_entity_poly.pdbx_strand_id
1 'polypeptide(L)'
;MSNKKLGRGVAMVGAGMSKFGAFPEKTSRDLFVEAYQSMRQSVDKEFDPNDIETIYIGNFSSDLFEGQSHTAPIMADVVGLANRPSTRIEDACASSGVAMRQGILAIASGLYDVALVGGIEKMTDLPTAEVTDTLAAAADTIYEIPAGFTFPGFYAAIASAYMHKYGMMPEHLMNVSIKNHENGALNPNAQFGMTIPAWMEGRKISAEKKGKPVPTWQNEMDFLHDDKANPMIAWPLRLFDCSPITDGATAVLLVAEDIAKQFTDHPLHIIGSGQASDVALHDREDLTTIGAAKRASQEAYTMADVKPDDIRLAEVHDCFTIAEVIATEDIGFFEPGTGYHMAEDRVTARDGAKPVNTSGGLKSKGHPVGTSGVGQAVEIFKQMRGEAGERQVQRDLPLGLTHNVGGTGGTCVVHVYERRD
;
A
#
# COMPACT_ATOMS: atom_id res chain seq x y z
N MET A 1 -0.39 -17.51 -24.05
CA MET A 1 0.28 -16.20 -23.89
C MET A 1 1.78 -16.45 -23.95
N SER A 2 2.58 -15.59 -24.62
CA SER A 2 4.03 -15.74 -24.62
C SER A 2 4.55 -15.59 -23.19
N ASN A 3 5.46 -16.48 -22.76
CA ASN A 3 6.07 -16.44 -21.43
C ASN A 3 7.03 -15.22 -21.39
N LYS A 4 6.48 -14.02 -21.10
CA LYS A 4 7.27 -12.79 -21.04
C LYS A 4 8.15 -12.84 -19.79
N LYS A 5 9.46 -12.74 -19.97
CA LYS A 5 10.45 -12.62 -18.89
C LYS A 5 11.13 -11.27 -18.96
N LEU A 6 11.67 -10.81 -17.84
CA LEU A 6 12.54 -9.63 -17.83
C LEU A 6 13.80 -9.93 -18.67
N GLY A 7 14.17 -9.00 -19.52
CA GLY A 7 15.35 -9.17 -20.40
C GLY A 7 16.66 -9.22 -19.60
N ARG A 8 16.72 -8.53 -18.47
CA ARG A 8 17.80 -8.51 -17.48
C ARG A 8 17.21 -8.61 -16.08
N GLY A 9 17.83 -9.31 -15.16
CA GLY A 9 17.41 -9.40 -13.77
C GLY A 9 17.47 -8.04 -13.06
N VAL A 10 16.56 -7.81 -12.14
CA VAL A 10 16.44 -6.59 -11.34
C VAL A 10 16.40 -6.94 -9.87
N ALA A 11 17.16 -6.21 -9.07
CA ALA A 11 17.18 -6.37 -7.61
C ALA A 11 16.89 -5.05 -6.90
N MET A 12 16.20 -5.13 -5.77
CA MET A 12 16.05 -4.05 -4.81
C MET A 12 17.15 -4.19 -3.76
N VAL A 13 17.96 -3.13 -3.60
CA VAL A 13 19.13 -3.14 -2.72
C VAL A 13 19.01 -2.15 -1.55
N GLY A 14 18.02 -1.27 -1.59
CA GLY A 14 17.72 -0.32 -0.52
C GLY A 14 16.25 0.05 -0.53
N ALA A 15 15.66 0.26 0.67
CA ALA A 15 14.26 0.62 0.84
C ALA A 15 14.06 1.49 2.08
N GLY A 16 13.34 2.58 1.95
CA GLY A 16 13.08 3.52 3.04
C GLY A 16 11.75 4.23 2.91
N MET A 17 11.30 4.79 4.01
CA MET A 17 10.09 5.59 4.07
C MET A 17 10.19 6.64 5.16
N SER A 18 9.49 7.75 5.01
CA SER A 18 9.23 8.68 6.11
C SER A 18 8.25 8.05 7.11
N LYS A 19 8.08 8.66 8.27
CA LYS A 19 6.90 8.36 9.07
C LYS A 19 5.66 8.79 8.28
N PHE A 20 4.58 7.99 8.34
CA PHE A 20 3.27 8.33 7.81
C PHE A 20 2.43 9.02 8.90
N GLY A 21 1.69 10.05 8.54
CA GLY A 21 0.92 10.82 9.51
C GLY A 21 0.31 12.09 8.94
N ALA A 22 -0.07 13.02 9.83
CA ALA A 22 -0.46 14.38 9.48
C ALA A 22 0.64 15.33 9.98
N PHE A 23 1.30 16.05 9.07
CA PHE A 23 2.48 16.87 9.35
C PHE A 23 2.32 18.28 8.79
N PRO A 24 1.55 19.16 9.44
CA PRO A 24 1.33 20.52 8.97
C PRO A 24 2.63 21.37 8.93
N GLU A 25 3.67 20.93 9.65
CA GLU A 25 4.98 21.60 9.71
C GLU A 25 5.97 21.13 8.63
N LYS A 26 5.62 20.06 7.86
CA LYS A 26 6.51 19.50 6.83
C LYS A 26 5.95 19.74 5.44
N THR A 27 6.85 19.95 4.50
CA THR A 27 6.54 19.96 3.07
C THR A 27 6.69 18.54 2.48
N SER A 28 6.17 18.32 1.29
CA SER A 28 6.43 17.11 0.50
C SER A 28 7.93 16.86 0.29
N ARG A 29 8.71 17.93 0.16
CA ARG A 29 10.17 17.86 0.02
C ARG A 29 10.84 17.28 1.26
N ASP A 30 10.45 17.77 2.46
CA ASP A 30 10.99 17.28 3.73
C ASP A 30 10.71 15.77 3.90
N LEU A 31 9.48 15.34 3.61
CA LEU A 31 9.08 13.93 3.67
C LEU A 31 9.86 13.06 2.68
N PHE A 32 10.09 13.56 1.45
CA PHE A 32 10.84 12.80 0.46
C PHE A 32 12.33 12.69 0.83
N VAL A 33 12.92 13.76 1.38
CA VAL A 33 14.31 13.71 1.91
C VAL A 33 14.43 12.68 3.03
N GLU A 34 13.47 12.61 3.97
CA GLU A 34 13.44 11.59 5.03
C GLU A 34 13.40 10.17 4.45
N ALA A 35 12.52 9.93 3.47
CA ALA A 35 12.40 8.63 2.81
C ALA A 35 13.67 8.23 2.06
N TYR A 36 14.26 9.16 1.32
CA TYR A 36 15.52 8.97 0.60
C TYR A 36 16.68 8.66 1.56
N GLN A 37 16.80 9.40 2.66
CA GLN A 37 17.83 9.15 3.67
C GLN A 37 17.64 7.79 4.34
N SER A 38 16.40 7.42 4.67
CA SER A 38 16.05 6.10 5.20
C SER A 38 16.42 4.97 4.22
N MET A 39 16.17 5.17 2.92
CA MET A 39 16.57 4.24 1.88
C MET A 39 18.10 4.10 1.81
N ARG A 40 18.83 5.21 1.79
CA ARG A 40 20.30 5.19 1.77
C ARG A 40 20.90 4.45 2.97
N GLN A 41 20.33 4.63 4.15
CA GLN A 41 20.77 3.95 5.38
C GLN A 41 20.48 2.44 5.38
N SER A 42 19.55 1.99 4.53
CA SER A 42 19.21 0.57 4.40
C SER A 42 20.06 -0.19 3.37
N VAL A 43 20.90 0.52 2.62
CA VAL A 43 21.89 -0.09 1.73
C VAL A 43 23.11 -0.49 2.57
N ASP A 44 23.46 -1.79 2.58
CA ASP A 44 24.49 -2.33 3.47
C ASP A 44 25.89 -1.81 3.16
N LYS A 45 26.16 -1.51 1.88
CA LYS A 45 27.47 -1.06 1.41
C LYS A 45 27.38 0.40 0.99
N GLU A 46 28.44 1.13 1.25
CA GLU A 46 28.53 2.51 0.78
C GLU A 46 28.43 2.57 -0.76
N PHE A 47 27.60 3.47 -1.28
CA PHE A 47 27.48 3.74 -2.70
C PHE A 47 27.49 5.25 -2.98
N ASP A 48 27.97 5.63 -4.17
CA ASP A 48 27.91 7.03 -4.60
C ASP A 48 26.49 7.34 -5.09
N PRO A 49 25.76 8.34 -4.53
CA PRO A 49 24.48 8.77 -5.09
C PRO A 49 24.53 9.14 -6.57
N ASN A 50 25.71 9.49 -7.09
CA ASN A 50 25.91 9.75 -8.51
C ASN A 50 25.78 8.51 -9.39
N ASP A 51 25.80 7.32 -8.86
CA ASP A 51 25.53 6.08 -9.59
C ASP A 51 24.05 5.95 -9.98
N ILE A 52 23.15 6.72 -9.33
CA ILE A 52 21.73 6.75 -9.71
C ILE A 52 21.61 7.45 -11.07
N GLU A 53 21.08 6.73 -12.06
CA GLU A 53 21.02 7.18 -13.47
C GLU A 53 19.65 7.73 -13.85
N THR A 54 18.56 7.26 -13.22
CA THR A 54 17.19 7.69 -13.52
C THR A 54 16.30 7.65 -12.27
N ILE A 55 15.22 8.44 -12.29
CA ILE A 55 14.32 8.62 -11.14
C ILE A 55 12.85 8.51 -11.61
N TYR A 56 12.06 7.70 -10.91
CA TYR A 56 10.62 7.58 -11.11
C TYR A 56 9.89 7.89 -9.81
N ILE A 57 8.97 8.86 -9.83
CA ILE A 57 8.21 9.30 -8.65
C ILE A 57 6.73 9.07 -8.88
N GLY A 58 6.14 8.19 -8.08
CA GLY A 58 4.69 8.04 -7.98
C GLY A 58 4.08 9.19 -7.19
N ASN A 59 3.10 9.85 -7.78
CA ASN A 59 2.37 10.93 -7.13
C ASN A 59 1.01 11.07 -7.82
N PHE A 60 -0.05 11.02 -7.03
CA PHE A 60 -1.41 11.14 -7.56
C PHE A 60 -1.71 12.58 -7.94
N SER A 61 -1.79 13.47 -6.96
CA SER A 61 -2.36 14.80 -7.22
C SER A 61 -1.79 15.91 -6.35
N SER A 62 -0.47 16.07 -6.32
CA SER A 62 0.14 17.26 -5.69
C SER A 62 -0.34 18.57 -6.31
N ASP A 63 -0.81 18.52 -7.56
CA ASP A 63 -1.41 19.68 -8.25
C ASP A 63 -2.65 20.20 -7.51
N LEU A 64 -3.49 19.29 -7.01
CA LEU A 64 -4.72 19.63 -6.28
C LEU A 64 -4.51 19.69 -4.77
N PHE A 65 -3.65 18.85 -4.20
CA PHE A 65 -3.39 18.86 -2.76
C PHE A 65 -2.51 20.03 -2.30
N GLU A 66 -1.47 20.39 -3.09
CA GLU A 66 -0.45 21.36 -2.73
C GLU A 66 -0.33 22.52 -3.73
N GLY A 67 -1.06 22.49 -4.86
CA GLY A 67 -0.87 23.43 -5.97
C GLY A 67 0.48 23.26 -6.68
N GLN A 68 1.13 22.09 -6.55
CA GLN A 68 2.47 21.80 -7.07
C GLN A 68 2.43 20.77 -8.19
N SER A 69 2.63 21.19 -9.42
CA SER A 69 2.97 20.31 -10.56
C SER A 69 4.47 20.01 -10.63
N HIS A 70 4.88 19.19 -11.62
CA HIS A 70 6.29 18.90 -11.94
C HIS A 70 7.07 18.28 -10.76
N THR A 71 6.42 17.39 -10.01
CA THR A 71 6.89 16.86 -8.73
C THR A 71 8.21 16.10 -8.84
N ALA A 72 8.43 15.25 -9.88
CA ALA A 72 9.62 14.42 -9.96
C ALA A 72 10.94 15.17 -10.06
N PRO A 73 11.12 16.19 -10.91
CA PRO A 73 12.34 16.98 -10.92
C PRO A 73 12.60 17.74 -9.60
N ILE A 74 11.53 18.18 -8.93
CA ILE A 74 11.66 18.85 -7.62
C ILE A 74 12.16 17.85 -6.56
N MET A 75 11.64 16.61 -6.56
CA MET A 75 12.12 15.57 -5.63
C MET A 75 13.56 15.16 -5.96
N ALA A 76 13.94 15.12 -7.24
CA ALA A 76 15.32 14.87 -7.64
C ALA A 76 16.28 15.97 -7.15
N ASP A 77 15.87 17.23 -7.28
CA ASP A 77 16.68 18.38 -6.87
C ASP A 77 16.94 18.39 -5.36
N VAL A 78 15.90 18.19 -4.52
CA VAL A 78 16.05 18.26 -3.05
C VAL A 78 16.91 17.14 -2.46
N VAL A 79 17.12 16.04 -3.20
CA VAL A 79 18.05 14.96 -2.81
C VAL A 79 19.39 15.03 -3.53
N GLY A 80 19.68 16.12 -4.26
CA GLY A 80 20.96 16.38 -4.93
C GLY A 80 21.14 15.65 -6.26
N LEU A 81 20.06 15.21 -6.92
CA LEU A 81 20.07 14.42 -8.16
C LEU A 81 19.45 15.20 -9.36
N ALA A 82 19.52 16.51 -9.36
CA ALA A 82 18.88 17.38 -10.36
C ALA A 82 19.29 17.12 -11.81
N ASN A 83 20.46 16.51 -12.05
CA ASN A 83 20.97 16.23 -13.38
C ASN A 83 20.51 14.87 -13.95
N ARG A 84 19.61 14.19 -13.27
CA ARG A 84 19.10 12.86 -13.69
C ARG A 84 17.75 13.00 -14.39
N PRO A 85 17.48 12.18 -15.43
CA PRO A 85 16.14 12.08 -15.97
C PRO A 85 15.18 11.67 -14.85
N SER A 86 14.13 12.46 -14.64
CA SER A 86 13.15 12.21 -13.59
C SER A 86 11.74 12.32 -14.15
N THR A 87 10.90 11.35 -13.84
CA THR A 87 9.55 11.22 -14.39
C THR A 87 8.52 11.03 -13.27
N ARG A 88 7.47 11.86 -13.25
CA ARG A 88 6.28 11.63 -12.44
C ARG A 88 5.41 10.58 -13.11
N ILE A 89 4.95 9.61 -12.31
CA ILE A 89 3.99 8.59 -12.72
C ILE A 89 2.71 8.81 -11.91
N GLU A 90 1.61 8.95 -12.62
CA GLU A 90 0.27 9.04 -12.04
C GLU A 90 -0.54 7.81 -12.46
N ASP A 91 -1.16 7.15 -11.49
CA ASP A 91 -2.12 6.06 -11.67
C ASP A 91 -2.96 5.90 -10.38
N ALA A 92 -3.50 7.02 -9.91
CA ALA A 92 -4.21 7.16 -8.64
C ALA A 92 -3.42 6.56 -7.47
N CYS A 93 -4.05 5.71 -6.64
CA CYS A 93 -3.39 5.05 -5.51
C CYS A 93 -2.31 4.04 -5.94
N ALA A 94 -2.24 3.64 -7.22
CA ALA A 94 -1.24 2.74 -7.77
C ALA A 94 0.02 3.47 -8.28
N SER A 95 0.08 4.80 -8.22
CA SER A 95 1.13 5.62 -8.85
C SER A 95 2.55 5.13 -8.56
N SER A 96 2.91 4.88 -7.29
CA SER A 96 4.27 4.42 -6.98
C SER A 96 4.50 2.93 -7.29
N GLY A 97 3.47 2.10 -7.26
CA GLY A 97 3.57 0.72 -7.74
C GLY A 97 3.87 0.67 -9.24
N VAL A 98 3.19 1.52 -10.03
CA VAL A 98 3.46 1.67 -11.47
C VAL A 98 4.82 2.33 -11.70
N ALA A 99 5.21 3.34 -10.91
CA ALA A 99 6.55 3.92 -10.96
C ALA A 99 7.64 2.86 -10.72
N MET A 100 7.41 1.93 -9.79
CA MET A 100 8.29 0.79 -9.57
C MET A 100 8.37 -0.12 -10.80
N ARG A 101 7.24 -0.42 -11.44
CA ARG A 101 7.23 -1.16 -12.72
C ARG A 101 8.05 -0.45 -13.80
N GLN A 102 7.96 0.89 -13.91
CA GLN A 102 8.77 1.64 -14.86
C GLN A 102 10.28 1.54 -14.57
N GLY A 103 10.68 1.64 -13.30
CA GLY A 103 12.07 1.40 -12.88
C GLY A 103 12.55 -0.01 -13.23
N ILE A 104 11.73 -1.03 -12.97
CA ILE A 104 12.01 -2.42 -13.34
C ILE A 104 12.20 -2.55 -14.85
N LEU A 105 11.30 -1.99 -15.67
CA LEU A 105 11.39 -2.05 -17.12
C LEU A 105 12.60 -1.30 -17.65
N ALA A 106 12.95 -0.15 -17.09
CA ALA A 106 14.12 0.64 -17.48
C ALA A 106 15.42 -0.14 -17.28
N ILE A 107 15.58 -0.83 -16.14
CA ILE A 107 16.75 -1.67 -15.87
C ILE A 107 16.71 -2.96 -16.72
N ALA A 108 15.56 -3.62 -16.81
CA ALA A 108 15.40 -4.86 -17.58
C ALA A 108 15.63 -4.65 -19.08
N SER A 109 15.45 -3.42 -19.59
CA SER A 109 15.76 -3.05 -20.99
C SER A 109 17.25 -2.90 -21.25
N GLY A 110 18.08 -2.78 -20.19
CA GLY A 110 19.50 -2.49 -20.29
C GLY A 110 19.85 -1.01 -20.54
N LEU A 111 18.86 -0.10 -20.48
CA LEU A 111 19.10 1.33 -20.68
C LEU A 111 19.76 1.98 -19.45
N TYR A 112 19.43 1.49 -18.26
CA TYR A 112 19.97 1.95 -16.98
C TYR A 112 20.38 0.79 -16.11
N ASP A 113 21.38 1.01 -15.26
CA ASP A 113 21.86 0.04 -14.28
C ASP A 113 21.32 0.31 -12.88
N VAL A 114 21.08 1.58 -12.55
CA VAL A 114 20.63 2.03 -11.22
C VAL A 114 19.48 3.02 -11.35
N ALA A 115 18.36 2.71 -10.70
CA ALA A 115 17.18 3.56 -10.70
C ALA A 115 16.70 3.85 -9.26
N LEU A 116 16.46 5.11 -8.94
CA LEU A 116 15.73 5.52 -7.76
C LEU A 116 14.22 5.53 -8.09
N VAL A 117 13.44 4.80 -7.32
CA VAL A 117 11.99 4.84 -7.43
C VAL A 117 11.41 5.30 -6.09
N GLY A 118 10.46 6.21 -6.12
CA GLY A 118 9.84 6.71 -4.92
C GLY A 118 8.35 7.03 -5.11
N GLY A 119 7.75 7.47 -4.03
CA GLY A 119 6.41 8.04 -4.02
C GLY A 119 6.33 9.15 -3.00
N ILE A 120 5.46 10.11 -3.26
CA ILE A 120 5.16 11.22 -2.35
C ILE A 120 3.70 11.62 -2.48
N GLU A 121 3.05 11.84 -1.35
CA GLU A 121 1.76 12.52 -1.30
C GLU A 121 1.65 13.33 -0.02
N LYS A 122 1.17 14.55 -0.12
CA LYS A 122 0.90 15.47 0.98
C LYS A 122 -0.56 15.89 0.91
N MET A 123 -1.37 15.34 1.81
CA MET A 123 -2.84 15.43 1.72
C MET A 123 -3.46 16.25 2.87
N THR A 124 -2.76 16.37 4.01
CA THR A 124 -3.37 16.86 5.25
C THR A 124 -3.40 18.38 5.38
N ASP A 125 -2.87 19.12 4.42
CA ASP A 125 -2.93 20.59 4.38
C ASP A 125 -4.34 21.10 3.97
N LEU A 126 -5.14 20.24 3.34
CA LEU A 126 -6.51 20.55 2.95
C LEU A 126 -7.52 20.06 4.02
N PRO A 127 -8.65 20.76 4.20
CA PRO A 127 -9.78 20.24 4.96
C PRO A 127 -10.31 18.91 4.38
N THR A 128 -10.84 18.04 5.23
CA THR A 128 -11.31 16.70 4.83
C THR A 128 -12.26 16.72 3.61
N ALA A 129 -13.13 17.72 3.49
CA ALA A 129 -14.05 17.84 2.37
C ALA A 129 -13.29 18.05 1.04
N GLU A 130 -12.31 18.94 1.03
CA GLU A 130 -11.49 19.23 -0.15
C GLU A 130 -10.58 18.04 -0.52
N VAL A 131 -10.05 17.32 0.49
CA VAL A 131 -9.35 16.05 0.26
C VAL A 131 -10.27 15.03 -0.42
N THR A 132 -11.53 14.93 0.04
CA THR A 132 -12.52 14.01 -0.53
C THR A 132 -12.80 14.35 -1.99
N ASP A 133 -12.97 15.62 -2.31
CA ASP A 133 -13.19 16.10 -3.68
C ASP A 133 -11.95 15.84 -4.57
N THR A 134 -10.74 16.09 -4.05
CA THR A 134 -9.50 15.79 -4.76
C THR A 134 -9.36 14.29 -5.04
N LEU A 135 -9.63 13.44 -4.05
CA LEU A 135 -9.60 11.99 -4.23
C LEU A 135 -10.62 11.53 -5.28
N ALA A 136 -11.81 12.15 -5.32
CA ALA A 136 -12.84 11.83 -6.28
C ALA A 136 -12.40 12.02 -7.74
N ALA A 137 -11.39 12.85 -8.01
CA ALA A 137 -10.81 13.01 -9.35
C ALA A 137 -10.18 11.70 -9.91
N ALA A 138 -9.94 10.69 -9.08
CA ALA A 138 -9.49 9.36 -9.52
C ALA A 138 -10.64 8.42 -9.95
N ALA A 139 -11.90 8.90 -9.94
CA ALA A 139 -13.08 8.19 -10.45
C ALA A 139 -13.61 8.88 -11.71
N ASP A 140 -14.59 8.28 -12.38
CA ASP A 140 -15.20 8.89 -13.58
C ASP A 140 -15.99 10.15 -13.20
N THR A 141 -15.50 11.28 -13.70
CA THR A 141 -16.07 12.62 -13.41
C THR A 141 -17.34 12.92 -14.20
N ILE A 142 -17.72 12.05 -15.15
CA ILE A 142 -18.92 12.23 -15.99
C ILE A 142 -20.08 11.40 -15.45
N TYR A 143 -19.84 10.16 -15.04
CA TYR A 143 -20.91 9.23 -14.64
C TYR A 143 -20.94 8.93 -13.14
N GLU A 144 -19.78 8.81 -12.48
CA GLU A 144 -19.70 8.37 -11.09
C GLU A 144 -19.79 9.52 -10.10
N ILE A 145 -19.01 10.58 -10.31
CA ILE A 145 -18.98 11.73 -9.39
C ILE A 145 -20.30 12.51 -9.37
N PRO A 146 -20.96 12.81 -10.51
CA PRO A 146 -22.25 13.50 -10.51
C PRO A 146 -23.39 12.70 -9.85
N ALA A 147 -23.23 11.37 -9.73
CA ALA A 147 -24.15 10.52 -8.96
C ALA A 147 -23.99 10.66 -7.44
N GLY A 148 -23.01 11.45 -6.97
CA GLY A 148 -22.76 11.72 -5.55
C GLY A 148 -21.83 10.72 -4.86
N PHE A 149 -21.13 9.87 -5.61
CA PHE A 149 -20.19 8.91 -5.04
C PHE A 149 -18.88 9.58 -4.57
N THR A 150 -18.41 9.11 -3.43
CA THR A 150 -17.06 9.32 -2.92
C THR A 150 -16.39 7.96 -2.73
N PHE A 151 -15.09 7.90 -2.47
CA PHE A 151 -14.39 6.61 -2.30
C PHE A 151 -15.02 5.68 -1.24
N PRO A 152 -15.42 6.17 -0.04
CA PRO A 152 -16.19 5.34 0.89
C PRO A 152 -17.48 4.78 0.29
N GLY A 153 -18.20 5.58 -0.51
CA GLY A 153 -19.44 5.16 -1.20
C GLY A 153 -19.20 4.07 -2.23
N PHE A 154 -18.13 4.17 -3.04
CA PHE A 154 -17.76 3.15 -4.01
C PHE A 154 -17.46 1.81 -3.33
N TYR A 155 -16.59 1.83 -2.31
CA TYR A 155 -16.24 0.60 -1.60
C TYR A 155 -17.38 0.06 -0.72
N ALA A 156 -18.31 0.92 -0.30
CA ALA A 156 -19.56 0.50 0.35
C ALA A 156 -20.47 -0.28 -0.60
N ALA A 157 -20.60 0.16 -1.85
CA ALA A 157 -21.34 -0.58 -2.89
C ALA A 157 -20.69 -1.96 -3.15
N ILE A 158 -19.36 -2.00 -3.27
CA ILE A 158 -18.57 -3.24 -3.39
C ILE A 158 -18.83 -4.16 -2.19
N ALA A 159 -18.71 -3.65 -0.96
CA ALA A 159 -18.94 -4.41 0.27
C ALA A 159 -20.38 -4.94 0.34
N SER A 160 -21.37 -4.11 -0.01
CA SER A 160 -22.79 -4.53 -0.04
C SER A 160 -23.05 -5.64 -1.05
N ALA A 161 -22.46 -5.56 -2.24
CA ALA A 161 -22.55 -6.61 -3.26
C ALA A 161 -21.91 -7.92 -2.77
N TYR A 162 -20.74 -7.83 -2.11
CA TYR A 162 -20.04 -8.98 -1.55
C TYR A 162 -20.84 -9.62 -0.41
N MET A 163 -21.40 -8.81 0.51
CA MET A 163 -22.28 -9.30 1.58
C MET A 163 -23.51 -10.02 1.01
N HIS A 164 -24.14 -9.45 -0.02
CA HIS A 164 -25.29 -10.06 -0.65
C HIS A 164 -24.97 -11.41 -1.30
N LYS A 165 -23.83 -11.49 -2.00
CA LYS A 165 -23.43 -12.66 -2.77
C LYS A 165 -22.92 -13.80 -1.90
N TYR A 166 -22.15 -13.51 -0.85
CA TYR A 166 -21.40 -14.49 -0.07
C TYR A 166 -21.79 -14.59 1.40
N GLY A 167 -22.72 -13.74 1.86
CA GLY A 167 -23.20 -13.78 3.24
C GLY A 167 -22.22 -13.19 4.27
N MET A 168 -21.20 -12.42 3.83
CA MET A 168 -20.32 -11.70 4.74
C MET A 168 -21.12 -10.76 5.65
N MET A 169 -20.71 -10.63 6.91
CA MET A 169 -21.30 -9.72 7.90
C MET A 169 -20.31 -8.57 8.19
N PRO A 170 -20.79 -7.41 8.69
CA PRO A 170 -19.91 -6.29 9.03
C PRO A 170 -18.78 -6.63 10.01
N GLU A 171 -19.00 -7.60 10.91
CA GLU A 171 -18.03 -8.06 11.89
C GLU A 171 -16.75 -8.64 11.26
N HIS A 172 -16.88 -9.26 10.09
CA HIS A 172 -15.72 -9.78 9.37
C HIS A 172 -14.80 -8.63 8.90
N LEU A 173 -15.38 -7.48 8.49
CA LEU A 173 -14.60 -6.27 8.17
C LEU A 173 -13.92 -5.69 9.41
N MET A 174 -14.60 -5.70 10.56
CA MET A 174 -14.02 -5.26 11.84
C MET A 174 -12.82 -6.13 12.23
N ASN A 175 -12.83 -7.45 11.97
CA ASN A 175 -11.70 -8.34 12.22
C ASN A 175 -10.48 -7.98 11.35
N VAL A 176 -10.66 -7.57 10.10
CA VAL A 176 -9.58 -7.02 9.26
C VAL A 176 -8.98 -5.77 9.91
N SER A 177 -9.85 -4.87 10.40
CA SER A 177 -9.41 -3.65 11.08
C SER A 177 -8.62 -3.96 12.35
N ILE A 178 -9.10 -4.88 13.22
CA ILE A 178 -8.39 -5.29 14.43
C ILE A 178 -7.00 -5.82 14.08
N LYS A 179 -6.89 -6.77 13.15
CA LYS A 179 -5.64 -7.35 12.70
C LYS A 179 -4.66 -6.29 12.18
N ASN A 180 -5.10 -5.36 11.33
CA ASN A 180 -4.23 -4.36 10.77
C ASN A 180 -3.79 -3.33 11.82
N HIS A 181 -4.60 -3.02 12.83
CA HIS A 181 -4.18 -2.21 13.97
C HIS A 181 -3.21 -2.95 14.90
N GLU A 182 -3.33 -4.28 15.10
CA GLU A 182 -2.34 -5.08 15.81
C GLU A 182 -0.97 -4.99 15.12
N ASN A 183 -0.93 -5.14 13.80
CA ASN A 183 0.30 -5.06 13.01
C ASN A 183 0.88 -3.64 12.99
N GLY A 184 0.03 -2.62 12.78
CA GLY A 184 0.45 -1.22 12.74
C GLY A 184 1.01 -0.72 14.08
N ALA A 185 0.53 -1.25 15.21
CA ALA A 185 1.05 -0.93 16.54
C ALA A 185 2.53 -1.29 16.72
N LEU A 186 3.05 -2.24 15.92
CA LEU A 186 4.44 -2.67 15.91
C LEU A 186 5.27 -1.94 14.85
N ASN A 187 4.67 -1.07 14.05
CA ASN A 187 5.35 -0.36 12.97
C ASN A 187 5.66 1.09 13.38
N PRO A 188 6.94 1.47 13.59
CA PRO A 188 7.30 2.82 13.99
C PRO A 188 6.94 3.89 12.95
N ASN A 189 6.77 3.50 11.69
CA ASN A 189 6.38 4.40 10.61
C ASN A 189 4.85 4.55 10.45
N ALA A 190 4.04 3.78 11.19
CA ALA A 190 2.58 3.82 11.08
C ALA A 190 1.99 5.11 11.65
N GLN A 191 0.99 5.67 10.97
CA GLN A 191 0.18 6.79 11.46
C GLN A 191 -0.59 6.38 12.72
N PHE A 192 -1.26 5.23 12.68
CA PHE A 192 -1.99 4.67 13.81
C PHE A 192 -1.19 3.52 14.45
N GLY A 193 -0.09 3.87 15.12
CA GLY A 193 0.72 2.92 15.88
C GLY A 193 0.06 2.45 17.17
N MET A 194 -1.23 2.07 17.13
CA MET A 194 -2.03 1.69 18.29
C MET A 194 -2.99 0.55 17.95
N THR A 195 -3.11 -0.40 18.88
CA THR A 195 -4.13 -1.46 18.81
C THR A 195 -5.52 -0.91 19.13
N ILE A 196 -6.58 -1.63 18.77
CA ILE A 196 -7.95 -1.23 19.15
C ILE A 196 -8.12 -1.15 20.67
N PRO A 197 -7.62 -2.09 21.50
CA PRO A 197 -7.64 -1.94 22.97
C PRO A 197 -6.96 -0.65 23.45
N ALA A 198 -5.85 -0.24 22.86
CA ALA A 198 -5.19 1.02 23.21
C ALA A 198 -6.05 2.25 22.86
N TRP A 199 -6.77 2.21 21.73
CA TRP A 199 -7.78 3.23 21.37
C TRP A 199 -8.92 3.29 22.40
N MET A 200 -9.46 2.13 22.82
CA MET A 200 -10.50 2.03 23.83
C MET A 200 -10.07 2.69 25.14
N GLU A 201 -8.89 2.35 25.63
CA GLU A 201 -8.33 2.90 26.87
C GLU A 201 -8.11 4.41 26.76
N GLY A 202 -7.52 4.89 25.68
CA GLY A 202 -7.33 6.32 25.42
C GLY A 202 -8.66 7.10 25.41
N ARG A 203 -9.74 6.53 24.87
CA ARG A 203 -11.07 7.13 24.87
C ARG A 203 -11.69 7.15 26.27
N LYS A 204 -11.53 6.10 27.08
CA LYS A 204 -11.98 6.04 28.48
C LYS A 204 -11.30 7.12 29.32
N ILE A 205 -9.97 7.20 29.28
CA ILE A 205 -9.17 8.22 29.95
C ILE A 205 -9.58 9.65 29.52
N SER A 206 -9.81 9.86 28.21
CA SER A 206 -10.26 11.17 27.72
C SER A 206 -11.65 11.53 28.21
N ALA A 207 -12.58 10.57 28.36
CA ALA A 207 -13.91 10.80 28.90
C ALA A 207 -13.84 11.20 30.38
N GLU A 208 -13.07 10.47 31.18
CA GLU A 208 -12.85 10.79 32.63
C GLU A 208 -12.29 12.22 32.80
N LYS A 209 -11.21 12.55 32.07
CA LYS A 209 -10.59 13.89 32.14
C LYS A 209 -11.54 15.01 31.74
N LYS A 210 -12.53 14.75 30.88
CA LYS A 210 -13.55 15.73 30.45
C LYS A 210 -14.82 15.69 31.27
N GLY A 211 -14.89 14.88 32.36
CA GLY A 211 -16.09 14.69 33.17
C GLY A 211 -17.29 14.15 32.40
N LYS A 212 -17.05 13.38 31.32
CA LYS A 212 -18.07 12.73 30.49
C LYS A 212 -18.29 11.29 30.96
N PRO A 213 -19.47 10.70 30.72
CA PRO A 213 -19.70 9.28 30.97
C PRO A 213 -18.60 8.41 30.32
N VAL A 214 -17.97 7.54 31.12
CA VAL A 214 -16.93 6.64 30.66
C VAL A 214 -17.58 5.48 29.88
N PRO A 215 -17.12 5.18 28.66
CA PRO A 215 -17.65 4.06 27.89
C PRO A 215 -17.38 2.70 28.59
N THR A 216 -18.30 1.75 28.41
CA THR A 216 -18.28 0.44 29.08
C THR A 216 -17.96 -0.73 28.15
N TRP A 217 -17.27 -0.49 27.03
CA TRP A 217 -16.89 -1.55 26.09
C TRP A 217 -16.10 -2.65 26.80
N GLN A 218 -16.48 -3.90 26.53
CA GLN A 218 -15.84 -5.09 27.11
C GLN A 218 -14.74 -5.67 26.22
N ASN A 219 -14.85 -5.46 24.89
CA ASN A 219 -13.95 -5.98 23.87
C ASN A 219 -13.89 -5.05 22.65
N GLU A 220 -13.07 -5.39 21.67
CA GLU A 220 -12.90 -4.61 20.45
C GLU A 220 -14.18 -4.50 19.63
N MET A 221 -14.98 -5.57 19.57
CA MET A 221 -16.22 -5.55 18.80
C MET A 221 -17.24 -4.58 19.40
N ASP A 222 -17.36 -4.52 20.75
CA ASP A 222 -18.21 -3.50 21.42
C ASP A 222 -17.81 -2.08 21.04
N PHE A 223 -16.50 -1.81 20.95
CA PHE A 223 -15.96 -0.52 20.52
C PHE A 223 -16.28 -0.23 19.05
N LEU A 224 -16.08 -1.21 18.19
CA LEU A 224 -16.26 -1.05 16.75
C LEU A 224 -17.73 -0.98 16.34
N HIS A 225 -18.65 -1.49 17.15
CA HIS A 225 -20.10 -1.33 16.98
C HIS A 225 -20.64 0.00 17.52
N ASP A 226 -19.91 0.70 18.40
CA ASP A 226 -20.37 1.96 18.99
C ASP A 226 -20.32 3.10 17.95
N ASP A 227 -21.49 3.61 17.55
CA ASP A 227 -21.62 4.69 16.57
C ASP A 227 -20.90 6.00 16.96
N LYS A 228 -20.62 6.22 18.25
CA LYS A 228 -19.86 7.39 18.71
C LYS A 228 -18.35 7.18 18.61
N ALA A 229 -17.89 5.96 18.79
CA ALA A 229 -16.48 5.60 18.70
C ALA A 229 -16.07 5.29 17.25
N ASN A 230 -16.95 4.63 16.51
CA ASN A 230 -16.75 4.17 15.13
C ASN A 230 -17.99 4.49 14.27
N PRO A 231 -18.21 5.78 13.92
CA PRO A 231 -19.39 6.20 13.18
C PRO A 231 -19.47 5.54 11.80
N MET A 232 -20.71 5.33 11.34
CA MET A 232 -20.99 4.90 9.96
C MET A 232 -20.56 6.00 8.99
N ILE A 233 -19.77 5.64 7.98
CA ILE A 233 -19.34 6.55 6.91
C ILE A 233 -20.20 6.34 5.66
N ALA A 234 -20.29 5.10 5.19
CA ALA A 234 -21.19 4.68 4.11
C ALA A 234 -21.51 3.20 4.30
N TRP A 235 -22.80 2.84 4.50
CA TRP A 235 -23.17 1.46 4.82
C TRP A 235 -22.58 0.43 3.82
N PRO A 236 -21.90 -0.65 4.26
CA PRO A 236 -21.69 -1.11 5.65
C PRO A 236 -20.41 -0.56 6.32
N LEU A 237 -19.66 0.33 5.66
CA LEU A 237 -18.34 0.80 6.12
C LEU A 237 -18.45 1.85 7.21
N ARG A 238 -17.70 1.66 8.28
CA ARG A 238 -17.52 2.57 9.40
C ARG A 238 -16.15 3.26 9.33
N LEU A 239 -15.88 4.20 10.22
CA LEU A 239 -14.64 4.95 10.25
C LEU A 239 -13.40 4.04 10.32
N PHE A 240 -13.44 2.99 11.16
CA PHE A 240 -12.34 2.04 11.26
C PHE A 240 -12.25 1.04 10.09
N ASP A 241 -13.15 1.09 9.13
CA ASP A 241 -13.04 0.37 7.85
C ASP A 241 -12.33 1.19 6.77
N CYS A 242 -12.14 2.49 6.99
CA CYS A 242 -11.50 3.41 6.04
C CYS A 242 -10.03 3.66 6.38
N SER A 243 -9.17 3.77 5.38
CA SER A 243 -7.80 4.28 5.58
C SER A 243 -7.81 5.77 5.94
N PRO A 244 -6.85 6.27 6.73
CA PRO A 244 -6.77 7.68 7.07
C PRO A 244 -6.25 8.55 5.91
N ILE A 245 -6.58 9.83 5.93
CA ILE A 245 -5.88 10.87 5.16
C ILE A 245 -4.46 10.98 5.72
N THR A 246 -3.45 10.88 4.87
CA THR A 246 -2.07 10.67 5.30
C THR A 246 -1.08 11.45 4.43
N ASP A 247 -0.07 12.03 5.05
CA ASP A 247 1.15 12.51 4.39
C ASP A 247 2.23 11.45 4.49
N GLY A 248 3.08 11.34 3.46
CA GLY A 248 4.22 10.47 3.52
C GLY A 248 4.95 10.31 2.21
N ALA A 249 6.17 9.80 2.31
CA ALA A 249 7.03 9.49 1.17
C ALA A 249 7.72 8.15 1.33
N THR A 250 8.12 7.56 0.21
CA THR A 250 8.86 6.30 0.15
C THR A 250 9.93 6.38 -0.93
N ALA A 251 11.00 5.59 -0.77
CA ALA A 251 12.06 5.45 -1.76
C ALA A 251 12.62 4.03 -1.75
N VAL A 252 12.92 3.48 -2.93
CA VAL A 252 13.67 2.23 -3.10
C VAL A 252 14.76 2.42 -4.14
N LEU A 253 15.86 1.71 -3.97
CA LEU A 253 16.94 1.65 -4.93
C LEU A 253 16.88 0.33 -5.69
N LEU A 254 16.63 0.42 -6.98
CA LEU A 254 16.62 -0.71 -7.90
C LEU A 254 17.92 -0.73 -8.68
N VAL A 255 18.51 -1.90 -8.84
CA VAL A 255 19.73 -2.09 -9.63
C VAL A 255 19.64 -3.31 -10.52
N ALA A 256 20.46 -3.34 -11.56
CA ALA A 256 20.64 -4.54 -12.33
C ALA A 256 21.21 -5.67 -11.46
N GLU A 257 20.69 -6.88 -11.63
CA GLU A 257 21.04 -8.03 -10.79
C GLU A 257 22.53 -8.34 -10.76
N ASP A 258 23.21 -8.18 -11.89
CA ASP A 258 24.64 -8.47 -12.05
C ASP A 258 25.57 -7.54 -11.25
N ILE A 259 25.10 -6.34 -10.87
CA ILE A 259 25.82 -5.41 -10.02
C ILE A 259 25.29 -5.33 -8.57
N ALA A 260 24.18 -6.03 -8.26
CA ALA A 260 23.49 -5.88 -6.97
C ALA A 260 24.41 -6.15 -5.75
N LYS A 261 25.38 -7.06 -5.88
CA LYS A 261 26.34 -7.36 -4.83
C LYS A 261 27.35 -6.24 -4.56
N GLN A 262 27.40 -5.21 -5.38
CA GLN A 262 28.19 -4.01 -5.06
C GLN A 262 27.51 -3.16 -3.97
N PHE A 263 26.18 -3.29 -3.82
CA PHE A 263 25.36 -2.51 -2.90
C PHE A 263 25.01 -3.27 -1.61
N THR A 264 24.77 -4.59 -1.70
CA THR A 264 24.38 -5.44 -0.56
C THR A 264 24.77 -6.88 -0.81
N ASP A 265 25.03 -7.64 0.27
CA ASP A 265 25.19 -9.09 0.18
C ASP A 265 23.85 -9.84 0.12
N HIS A 266 22.75 -9.16 0.45
CA HIS A 266 21.38 -9.70 0.53
C HIS A 266 20.39 -8.95 -0.40
N PRO A 267 20.62 -8.94 -1.73
CA PRO A 267 19.70 -8.28 -2.66
C PRO A 267 18.34 -9.00 -2.70
N LEU A 268 17.26 -8.24 -2.77
CA LEU A 268 15.93 -8.81 -2.98
C LEU A 268 15.60 -8.78 -4.47
N HIS A 269 15.49 -9.95 -5.09
CA HIS A 269 15.25 -10.09 -6.52
C HIS A 269 13.78 -9.85 -6.87
N ILE A 270 13.52 -9.09 -7.94
CA ILE A 270 12.17 -8.88 -8.47
C ILE A 270 12.01 -9.82 -9.66
N ILE A 271 11.27 -10.91 -9.45
CA ILE A 271 11.15 -12.00 -10.41
C ILE A 271 9.86 -11.95 -11.23
N GLY A 272 8.87 -11.17 -10.79
CA GLY A 272 7.60 -10.98 -11.48
C GLY A 272 7.07 -9.58 -11.33
N SER A 273 6.48 -9.04 -12.41
CA SER A 273 5.85 -7.72 -12.43
C SER A 273 4.71 -7.72 -13.44
N GLY A 274 3.48 -7.63 -12.97
CA GLY A 274 2.27 -7.57 -13.78
C GLY A 274 1.51 -6.26 -13.57
N GLN A 275 0.90 -5.75 -14.63
CA GLN A 275 0.01 -4.58 -14.59
C GLN A 275 -1.16 -4.80 -15.53
N ALA A 276 -2.36 -4.44 -15.09
CA ALA A 276 -3.56 -4.48 -15.90
C ALA A 276 -4.50 -3.33 -15.55
N SER A 277 -5.32 -2.95 -16.51
CA SER A 277 -6.42 -1.99 -16.32
C SER A 277 -7.77 -2.68 -16.43
N ASP A 278 -8.81 -2.06 -15.88
CA ASP A 278 -10.19 -2.54 -15.96
C ASP A 278 -11.15 -1.41 -16.37
N VAL A 279 -12.40 -1.77 -16.61
CA VAL A 279 -13.47 -0.80 -16.85
C VAL A 279 -13.76 0.02 -15.59
N ALA A 280 -14.37 1.17 -15.74
CA ALA A 280 -14.88 1.99 -14.65
C ALA A 280 -15.88 1.20 -13.79
N LEU A 281 -16.06 1.59 -12.52
CA LEU A 281 -16.88 0.82 -11.58
C LEU A 281 -18.33 0.65 -12.06
N HIS A 282 -18.90 1.69 -12.67
CA HIS A 282 -20.28 1.69 -13.17
C HIS A 282 -20.53 0.73 -14.33
N ASP A 283 -19.47 0.30 -15.05
CA ASP A 283 -19.54 -0.67 -16.15
C ASP A 283 -19.20 -2.11 -15.72
N ARG A 284 -18.91 -2.34 -14.43
CA ARG A 284 -18.57 -3.69 -13.93
C ARG A 284 -19.80 -4.56 -13.77
N GLU A 285 -19.76 -5.74 -14.36
CA GLU A 285 -20.81 -6.77 -14.18
C GLU A 285 -20.78 -7.41 -12.79
N ASP A 286 -19.59 -7.56 -12.19
CA ASP A 286 -19.37 -8.17 -10.87
C ASP A 286 -18.54 -7.24 -9.98
N LEU A 287 -19.17 -6.67 -8.95
CA LEU A 287 -18.53 -5.81 -7.97
C LEU A 287 -17.73 -6.57 -6.90
N THR A 288 -17.83 -7.90 -6.87
CA THR A 288 -17.15 -8.72 -5.83
C THR A 288 -15.73 -9.13 -6.21
N THR A 289 -15.19 -8.61 -7.30
CA THR A 289 -13.85 -8.89 -7.81
C THR A 289 -13.29 -7.71 -8.58
N ILE A 290 -11.97 -7.58 -8.66
CA ILE A 290 -11.25 -6.60 -9.47
C ILE A 290 -10.54 -7.34 -10.60
N GLY A 291 -11.08 -7.28 -11.82
CA GLY A 291 -10.53 -8.00 -12.97
C GLY A 291 -9.08 -7.59 -13.29
N ALA A 292 -8.71 -6.32 -13.08
CA ALA A 292 -7.32 -5.86 -13.19
C ALA A 292 -6.40 -6.60 -12.23
N ALA A 293 -6.83 -6.85 -10.97
CA ALA A 293 -6.03 -7.54 -9.97
C ALA A 293 -5.74 -8.99 -10.39
N LYS A 294 -6.75 -9.70 -10.87
CA LYS A 294 -6.57 -11.08 -11.39
C LYS A 294 -5.60 -11.14 -12.57
N ARG A 295 -5.74 -10.22 -13.53
CA ARG A 295 -4.88 -10.18 -14.71
C ARG A 295 -3.44 -9.80 -14.36
N ALA A 296 -3.24 -8.79 -13.51
CA ALA A 296 -1.92 -8.36 -13.06
C ALA A 296 -1.21 -9.48 -12.26
N SER A 297 -1.93 -10.15 -11.35
CA SER A 297 -1.39 -11.28 -10.58
C SER A 297 -1.00 -12.45 -11.49
N GLN A 298 -1.86 -12.82 -12.43
CA GLN A 298 -1.56 -13.89 -13.39
C GLN A 298 -0.33 -13.57 -14.26
N GLU A 299 -0.16 -12.31 -14.69
CA GLU A 299 1.04 -11.87 -15.44
C GLU A 299 2.28 -11.98 -14.56
N ALA A 300 2.22 -11.50 -13.30
CA ALA A 300 3.35 -11.54 -12.37
C ALA A 300 3.76 -12.98 -12.02
N TYR A 301 2.81 -13.85 -11.70
CA TYR A 301 3.07 -15.27 -11.42
C TYR A 301 3.64 -16.01 -12.63
N THR A 302 3.09 -15.76 -13.83
CA THR A 302 3.58 -16.39 -15.06
C THR A 302 5.02 -15.95 -15.36
N MET A 303 5.35 -14.67 -15.14
CA MET A 303 6.70 -14.13 -15.33
C MET A 303 7.69 -14.75 -14.33
N ALA A 304 7.27 -14.88 -13.06
CA ALA A 304 8.07 -15.43 -11.97
C ALA A 304 8.19 -16.96 -12.00
N ASP A 305 7.33 -17.66 -12.75
CA ASP A 305 7.19 -19.12 -12.75
C ASP A 305 6.83 -19.67 -11.36
N VAL A 306 5.90 -19.02 -10.67
CA VAL A 306 5.41 -19.38 -9.33
C VAL A 306 3.89 -19.46 -9.30
N LYS A 307 3.35 -20.06 -8.23
CA LYS A 307 1.91 -20.15 -7.95
C LYS A 307 1.55 -19.31 -6.72
N PRO A 308 0.27 -18.92 -6.53
CA PRO A 308 -0.17 -18.21 -5.33
C PRO A 308 0.20 -18.91 -4.03
N ASP A 309 0.20 -20.26 -4.00
CA ASP A 309 0.56 -21.06 -2.83
C ASP A 309 2.04 -20.95 -2.45
N ASP A 310 2.92 -20.59 -3.37
CA ASP A 310 4.35 -20.45 -3.11
C ASP A 310 4.67 -19.14 -2.35
N ILE A 311 3.79 -18.14 -2.46
CA ILE A 311 3.97 -16.85 -1.78
C ILE A 311 3.79 -17.01 -0.27
N ARG A 312 4.72 -16.49 0.51
CA ARG A 312 4.76 -16.63 1.97
C ARG A 312 4.32 -15.38 2.74
N LEU A 313 4.28 -14.24 2.09
CA LEU A 313 3.93 -12.94 2.66
C LEU A 313 3.38 -12.04 1.56
N ALA A 314 2.34 -11.25 1.85
CA ALA A 314 1.86 -10.23 0.94
C ALA A 314 1.53 -8.91 1.65
N GLU A 315 1.81 -7.79 0.98
CA GLU A 315 1.23 -6.49 1.25
C GLU A 315 0.20 -6.20 0.15
N VAL A 316 -1.07 -6.13 0.51
CA VAL A 316 -2.16 -5.87 -0.43
C VAL A 316 -2.81 -4.52 -0.17
N HIS A 317 -3.53 -4.01 -1.16
CA HIS A 317 -4.18 -2.70 -1.11
C HIS A 317 -5.47 -2.77 -0.29
N ASP A 318 -5.43 -2.35 0.95
CA ASP A 318 -6.53 -2.31 1.91
C ASP A 318 -6.98 -0.88 2.25
N CYS A 319 -7.17 -0.04 1.22
CA CYS A 319 -7.69 1.31 1.44
C CYS A 319 -9.04 1.33 2.19
N PHE A 320 -9.77 0.23 2.09
CA PHE A 320 -10.91 -0.15 2.93
C PHE A 320 -10.78 -1.63 3.32
N THR A 321 -11.38 -2.02 4.43
CA THR A 321 -11.29 -3.41 4.92
C THR A 321 -11.79 -4.44 3.91
N ILE A 322 -12.86 -4.13 3.16
CA ILE A 322 -13.36 -5.00 2.08
C ILE A 322 -12.33 -5.19 0.95
N ALA A 323 -11.49 -4.19 0.69
CA ALA A 323 -10.47 -4.30 -0.35
C ALA A 323 -9.41 -5.37 -0.02
N GLU A 324 -9.05 -5.57 1.27
CA GLU A 324 -8.17 -6.67 1.68
C GLU A 324 -8.81 -8.03 1.40
N VAL A 325 -10.09 -8.18 1.71
CA VAL A 325 -10.84 -9.42 1.46
C VAL A 325 -10.78 -9.78 -0.01
N ILE A 326 -11.20 -8.86 -0.88
CA ILE A 326 -11.23 -9.08 -2.34
C ILE A 326 -9.82 -9.28 -2.90
N ALA A 327 -8.84 -8.50 -2.44
CA ALA A 327 -7.46 -8.60 -2.90
C ALA A 327 -6.90 -10.02 -2.66
N THR A 328 -7.13 -10.58 -1.47
CA THR A 328 -6.63 -11.93 -1.13
C THR A 328 -7.26 -13.05 -1.96
N GLU A 329 -8.49 -12.86 -2.41
CA GLU A 329 -9.16 -13.77 -3.35
C GLU A 329 -8.65 -13.58 -4.79
N ASP A 330 -8.56 -12.33 -5.25
CA ASP A 330 -8.17 -12.01 -6.62
C ASP A 330 -6.71 -12.34 -6.94
N ILE A 331 -5.79 -12.30 -5.93
CA ILE A 331 -4.42 -12.79 -6.09
C ILE A 331 -4.31 -14.32 -5.92
N GLY A 332 -5.43 -15.00 -5.65
CA GLY A 332 -5.51 -16.47 -5.59
C GLY A 332 -5.03 -17.09 -4.28
N PHE A 333 -4.99 -16.34 -3.18
CA PHE A 333 -4.69 -16.91 -1.86
C PHE A 333 -5.85 -17.72 -1.31
N PHE A 334 -7.06 -17.28 -1.60
CA PHE A 334 -8.30 -17.90 -1.15
C PHE A 334 -9.30 -17.99 -2.29
N GLU A 335 -10.22 -18.97 -2.21
CA GLU A 335 -11.31 -19.09 -3.15
C GLU A 335 -12.30 -17.92 -3.01
N PRO A 336 -12.93 -17.46 -4.10
CA PRO A 336 -13.92 -16.39 -4.05
C PRO A 336 -15.05 -16.68 -3.04
N GLY A 337 -15.31 -15.70 -2.16
CA GLY A 337 -16.32 -15.82 -1.11
C GLY A 337 -15.85 -16.52 0.16
N THR A 338 -14.54 -16.74 0.33
CA THR A 338 -13.97 -17.33 1.56
C THR A 338 -12.99 -16.39 2.28
N GLY A 339 -12.49 -15.36 1.60
CA GLY A 339 -11.48 -14.44 2.12
C GLY A 339 -11.92 -13.67 3.37
N TYR A 340 -13.23 -13.44 3.55
CA TYR A 340 -13.75 -12.65 4.65
C TYR A 340 -13.59 -13.32 6.04
N HIS A 341 -13.48 -14.64 6.12
CA HIS A 341 -13.19 -15.34 7.37
C HIS A 341 -11.71 -15.29 7.78
N MET A 342 -10.81 -15.01 6.85
CA MET A 342 -9.37 -15.24 7.03
C MET A 342 -8.72 -14.35 8.08
N ALA A 343 -9.27 -13.17 8.35
CA ALA A 343 -8.79 -12.30 9.43
C ALA A 343 -9.32 -12.80 10.79
N GLU A 344 -10.60 -13.20 10.86
CA GLU A 344 -11.23 -13.77 12.06
C GLU A 344 -10.53 -15.07 12.50
N ASP A 345 -10.29 -15.98 11.55
CA ASP A 345 -9.60 -17.26 11.77
C ASP A 345 -8.07 -17.08 11.95
N ARG A 346 -7.58 -15.84 11.95
CA ARG A 346 -6.16 -15.46 12.07
C ARG A 346 -5.24 -16.06 11.01
N VAL A 347 -5.78 -16.51 9.88
CA VAL A 347 -5.00 -17.05 8.76
C VAL A 347 -4.10 -15.98 8.15
N THR A 348 -4.62 -14.73 8.02
CA THR A 348 -3.89 -13.57 7.49
C THR A 348 -3.16 -12.75 8.56
N ALA A 349 -3.21 -13.16 9.82
CA ALA A 349 -2.44 -12.53 10.88
C ALA A 349 -0.92 -12.72 10.66
N ARG A 350 -0.10 -11.89 11.30
CA ARG A 350 1.37 -11.93 11.19
C ARG A 350 1.96 -13.31 11.50
N ASP A 351 1.40 -14.01 12.46
CA ASP A 351 1.74 -15.37 12.87
C ASP A 351 0.89 -16.45 12.19
N GLY A 352 -0.10 -16.06 11.40
CA GLY A 352 -1.02 -16.93 10.66
C GLY A 352 -0.36 -17.69 9.49
N ALA A 353 -1.10 -18.56 8.84
CA ALA A 353 -0.57 -19.40 7.75
C ALA A 353 -0.18 -18.59 6.50
N LYS A 354 -0.86 -17.48 6.24
CA LYS A 354 -0.70 -16.62 5.05
C LYS A 354 -0.67 -15.14 5.47
N PRO A 355 0.43 -14.64 6.07
CA PRO A 355 0.51 -13.27 6.56
C PRO A 355 0.20 -12.23 5.48
N VAL A 356 -0.70 -11.30 5.80
CA VAL A 356 -1.10 -10.20 4.93
C VAL A 356 -1.06 -8.88 5.70
N ASN A 357 -0.48 -7.84 5.08
CA ASN A 357 -0.42 -6.49 5.63
C ASN A 357 0.26 -6.42 7.01
N THR A 358 1.42 -7.06 7.12
CA THR A 358 2.24 -7.07 8.35
C THR A 358 2.75 -5.68 8.74
N SER A 359 2.75 -4.73 7.79
CA SER A 359 3.03 -3.31 8.04
C SER A 359 1.94 -2.58 8.82
N GLY A 360 0.74 -3.17 8.96
CA GLY A 360 -0.50 -2.53 9.39
C GLY A 360 -1.42 -2.16 8.21
N GLY A 361 -1.00 -2.49 6.98
CA GLY A 361 -1.72 -2.15 5.75
C GLY A 361 -1.86 -0.63 5.56
N LEU A 362 -2.63 -0.23 4.57
CA LEU A 362 -3.00 1.18 4.37
C LEU A 362 -3.92 1.66 5.50
N LYS A 363 -4.67 0.73 6.07
CA LYS A 363 -5.67 0.95 7.11
C LYS A 363 -5.08 1.52 8.40
N SER A 364 -3.96 1.01 8.88
CA SER A 364 -3.32 1.42 10.13
C SER A 364 -1.99 2.14 9.90
N LYS A 365 -1.16 1.65 8.96
CA LYS A 365 0.09 2.31 8.58
C LYS A 365 -0.15 3.72 8.03
N GLY A 366 -1.21 3.89 7.26
CA GLY A 366 -1.55 5.12 6.55
C GLY A 366 -1.51 4.95 5.04
N HIS A 367 -2.20 5.88 4.35
CA HIS A 367 -2.40 5.81 2.90
C HIS A 367 -2.13 7.16 2.21
N PRO A 368 -0.86 7.61 2.15
CA PRO A 368 -0.51 8.67 1.22
C PRO A 368 -0.62 8.07 -0.18
N VAL A 369 -1.65 8.47 -0.93
CA VAL A 369 -2.16 7.66 -2.05
C VAL A 369 -1.11 7.35 -3.11
N GLY A 370 -0.36 8.33 -3.57
CA GLY A 370 0.66 8.13 -4.61
C GLY A 370 1.89 7.34 -4.16
N THR A 371 2.06 7.09 -2.83
CA THR A 371 3.27 6.45 -2.30
C THR A 371 3.08 5.00 -1.84
N SER A 372 1.82 4.53 -1.79
CA SER A 372 1.45 3.28 -1.12
C SER A 372 2.09 2.04 -1.73
N GLY A 373 2.24 1.97 -3.06
CA GLY A 373 2.84 0.81 -3.73
C GLY A 373 4.30 0.57 -3.36
N VAL A 374 5.13 1.62 -3.35
CA VAL A 374 6.51 1.52 -2.86
C VAL A 374 6.53 1.28 -1.34
N GLY A 375 5.57 1.84 -0.58
CA GLY A 375 5.43 1.56 0.85
C GLY A 375 5.16 0.09 1.19
N GLN A 376 4.45 -0.63 0.31
CA GLN A 376 4.30 -2.09 0.38
C GLN A 376 5.64 -2.79 0.10
N ALA A 377 6.37 -2.35 -0.92
CA ALA A 377 7.69 -2.91 -1.25
C ALA A 377 8.72 -2.71 -0.13
N VAL A 378 8.69 -1.57 0.58
CA VAL A 378 9.53 -1.33 1.77
C VAL A 378 9.27 -2.36 2.86
N GLU A 379 8.01 -2.73 3.10
CA GLU A 379 7.70 -3.76 4.10
C GLU A 379 8.18 -5.14 3.65
N ILE A 380 7.91 -5.52 2.40
CA ILE A 380 8.39 -6.80 1.84
C ILE A 380 9.92 -6.89 1.95
N PHE A 381 10.64 -5.81 1.60
CA PHE A 381 12.11 -5.75 1.73
C PHE A 381 12.57 -6.03 3.16
N LYS A 382 11.99 -5.33 4.15
CA LYS A 382 12.36 -5.50 5.56
C LYS A 382 12.02 -6.89 6.09
N GLN A 383 10.84 -7.42 5.75
CA GLN A 383 10.41 -8.74 6.19
C GLN A 383 11.28 -9.87 5.63
N MET A 384 11.57 -9.84 4.32
CA MET A 384 12.33 -10.90 3.67
C MET A 384 13.81 -10.88 4.03
N ARG A 385 14.32 -9.75 4.53
CA ARG A 385 15.70 -9.60 5.05
C ARG A 385 15.81 -9.82 6.56
N GLY A 386 14.69 -10.04 7.27
CA GLY A 386 14.71 -10.19 8.73
C GLY A 386 14.89 -8.87 9.50
N GLU A 387 14.60 -7.73 8.86
CA GLU A 387 14.83 -6.37 9.37
C GLU A 387 13.55 -5.67 9.85
N ALA A 388 12.44 -6.40 9.96
CA ALA A 388 11.15 -5.81 10.31
C ALA A 388 10.96 -5.55 11.83
N GLY A 389 11.93 -5.86 12.67
CA GLY A 389 11.90 -5.63 14.12
C GLY A 389 10.77 -6.43 14.79
N GLU A 390 9.99 -5.81 15.69
CA GLU A 390 8.93 -6.51 16.46
C GLU A 390 7.82 -7.09 15.58
N ARG A 391 7.60 -6.56 14.37
CA ARG A 391 6.60 -7.07 13.43
C ARG A 391 7.12 -8.18 12.51
N GLN A 392 8.38 -8.63 12.70
CA GLN A 392 8.98 -9.69 11.88
C GLN A 392 8.16 -10.96 11.93
N VAL A 393 7.81 -11.50 10.76
CA VAL A 393 7.23 -12.82 10.60
C VAL A 393 8.29 -13.89 10.93
N GLN A 394 8.00 -14.75 11.91
CA GLN A 394 8.96 -15.71 12.47
C GLN A 394 8.99 -17.04 11.69
N ARG A 395 9.22 -16.93 10.38
CA ARG A 395 9.35 -18.10 9.47
C ARG A 395 10.21 -17.72 8.27
N ASP A 396 10.60 -18.71 7.49
CA ASP A 396 11.28 -18.50 6.22
C ASP A 396 10.34 -17.83 5.19
N LEU A 397 10.85 -16.78 4.55
CA LEU A 397 10.13 -15.96 3.58
C LEU A 397 10.89 -15.90 2.24
N PRO A 398 10.94 -17.01 1.48
CA PRO A 398 11.65 -17.02 0.21
C PRO A 398 10.94 -16.19 -0.88
N LEU A 399 9.61 -16.09 -0.82
CA LEU A 399 8.78 -15.39 -1.80
C LEU A 399 7.80 -14.45 -1.13
N GLY A 400 7.78 -13.20 -1.59
CA GLY A 400 6.86 -12.15 -1.17
C GLY A 400 6.13 -11.49 -2.35
N LEU A 401 5.03 -10.79 -2.06
CA LEU A 401 4.20 -10.15 -3.08
C LEU A 401 3.70 -8.79 -2.61
N THR A 402 3.66 -7.83 -3.55
CA THR A 402 2.89 -6.58 -3.39
C THR A 402 1.76 -6.52 -4.39
N HIS A 403 0.60 -6.02 -3.95
CA HIS A 403 -0.59 -5.79 -4.77
C HIS A 403 -1.10 -4.38 -4.51
N ASN A 404 -1.06 -3.52 -5.52
CA ASN A 404 -1.42 -2.11 -5.41
C ASN A 404 -2.47 -1.74 -6.46
N VAL A 405 -3.55 -1.11 -6.02
CA VAL A 405 -4.72 -0.77 -6.83
C VAL A 405 -4.88 0.73 -6.95
N GLY A 406 -5.23 1.21 -8.13
CA GLY A 406 -5.57 2.60 -8.42
C GLY A 406 -7.09 2.79 -8.54
N GLY A 407 -7.60 3.85 -7.89
CA GLY A 407 -9.01 4.19 -7.91
C GLY A 407 -9.89 3.08 -7.33
N THR A 408 -10.97 2.77 -8.00
CA THR A 408 -11.87 1.66 -7.65
C THR A 408 -11.43 0.32 -8.26
N GLY A 409 -10.19 0.21 -8.72
CA GLY A 409 -9.65 -0.97 -9.42
C GLY A 409 -9.55 -0.76 -10.94
N GLY A 410 -9.56 0.48 -11.41
CA GLY A 410 -9.28 0.81 -12.81
C GLY A 410 -7.87 0.38 -13.23
N THR A 411 -6.93 0.34 -12.29
CA THR A 411 -5.58 -0.20 -12.47
C THR A 411 -5.21 -1.09 -11.29
N CYS A 412 -4.43 -2.14 -11.57
CA CYS A 412 -3.72 -2.93 -10.56
C CYS A 412 -2.31 -3.26 -11.05
N VAL A 413 -1.35 -3.19 -10.12
CA VAL A 413 0.03 -3.62 -10.33
C VAL A 413 0.46 -4.59 -9.23
N VAL A 414 1.13 -5.66 -9.63
CA VAL A 414 1.59 -6.75 -8.74
C VAL A 414 3.06 -7.02 -9.00
N HIS A 415 3.86 -7.10 -7.93
CA HIS A 415 5.26 -7.52 -8.01
C HIS A 415 5.50 -8.75 -7.14
N VAL A 416 6.34 -9.66 -7.64
CA VAL A 416 6.78 -10.86 -6.92
C VAL A 416 8.27 -10.74 -6.65
N TYR A 417 8.63 -10.98 -5.39
CA TYR A 417 9.99 -10.86 -4.87
C TYR A 417 10.53 -12.21 -4.42
N GLU A 418 11.81 -12.42 -4.62
CA GLU A 418 12.53 -13.62 -4.23
C GLU A 418 13.77 -13.25 -3.41
N ARG A 419 13.92 -13.89 -2.24
CA ARG A 419 15.19 -13.93 -1.50
C ARG A 419 15.98 -15.13 -1.98
N ARG A 420 17.21 -14.91 -2.39
CA ARG A 420 18.18 -15.95 -2.73
C ARG A 420 19.28 -15.95 -1.66
N ASP A 421 19.48 -17.09 -1.02
CA ASP A 421 20.51 -17.31 0.02
C ASP A 421 21.93 -17.38 -0.57
#